data_c3abe294c322aa61851a89ad79ac3ba8
#
_entry.id   c3abe294c322aa61851a89ad79ac3ba8
#
_cell.length_a   1.000
_cell.length_b   1.000
_cell.length_c   1.000
_cell.angle_alpha   90.00
_cell.angle_beta   90.00
_cell.angle_gamma   90.00
#
_symmetry.space_group_name_H-M   'P 1'
#
loop_
_entity.id
_entity.type
_entity.pdbx_description
1 polymer ?
#
loop_
_entity_poly.entity_id
_entity_poly.type
_entity_poly.pdbx_seq_one_letter_code
_entity_poly.pdbx_strand_id
1 'polypeptide(L)'
;ALLVPTEGTMWVDDMDTAKEPELWKIRQKAGMVFQNPDNQIIGTVVEEDVGFGPENMGVPTDEIWKRVDDSLKKTGMTAYRYQSPNKLSGGQKQRVAIAGVVAMRPSCIVLDEPTAMLDPNGRKEVLKAVSELNKKENVTVVLITHYMEEVIHANKVYVMDGGNVVMQGTPKRNFSQVRDTEEIPAGCTPGDIARP
;
A
#
# COMPACT_ATOMS: atom_id res chain seq x y z
N ALA A 1 14.77 -1.05 4.61
CA ALA A 1 14.04 -1.84 5.56
C ALA A 1 13.80 -1.09 6.86
N LEU A 2 12.65 -1.35 7.52
CA LEU A 2 12.35 -0.78 8.85
C LEU A 2 12.99 -1.63 9.95
N LEU A 3 12.99 -2.96 9.76
CA LEU A 3 13.57 -3.93 10.66
C LEU A 3 14.56 -4.82 9.89
N VAL A 4 15.55 -5.33 10.60
CA VAL A 4 16.48 -6.34 10.09
C VAL A 4 15.97 -7.71 10.52
N PRO A 5 15.95 -8.73 9.63
CA PRO A 5 15.59 -10.09 10.02
C PRO A 5 16.50 -10.61 11.13
N THR A 6 15.92 -11.32 12.12
CA THR A 6 16.70 -11.97 13.18
C THR A 6 17.46 -13.17 12.62
N GLU A 7 16.83 -13.89 11.67
CA GLU A 7 17.42 -15.01 10.96
C GLU A 7 16.99 -14.95 9.47
N GLY A 8 17.78 -15.55 8.60
CA GLY A 8 17.53 -15.56 7.17
C GLY A 8 17.92 -14.26 6.47
N THR A 9 17.54 -14.12 5.22
CA THR A 9 17.87 -12.97 4.38
C THR A 9 16.63 -12.47 3.64
N MET A 10 16.44 -11.16 3.62
CA MET A 10 15.38 -10.50 2.85
C MET A 10 16.00 -9.62 1.76
N TRP A 11 15.49 -9.76 0.55
CA TRP A 11 15.94 -9.01 -0.62
C TRP A 11 14.82 -8.11 -1.16
N VAL A 12 15.18 -6.91 -1.57
CA VAL A 12 14.30 -5.97 -2.27
C VAL A 12 15.04 -5.49 -3.52
N ASP A 13 14.54 -5.81 -4.71
CA ASP A 13 15.16 -5.44 -5.99
C ASP A 13 16.66 -5.84 -6.02
N ASP A 14 16.95 -7.12 -5.68
CA ASP A 14 18.29 -7.72 -5.57
C ASP A 14 19.23 -7.09 -4.51
N MET A 15 18.72 -6.19 -3.67
CA MET A 15 19.46 -5.56 -2.57
C MET A 15 19.14 -6.24 -1.24
N ASP A 16 20.17 -6.54 -0.47
CA ASP A 16 20.07 -7.17 0.85
C ASP A 16 19.65 -6.14 1.91
N THR A 17 18.51 -6.39 2.58
CA THR A 17 17.98 -5.47 3.60
C THR A 17 18.83 -5.38 4.88
N ALA A 18 19.77 -6.27 5.08
CA ALA A 18 20.72 -6.24 6.21
C ALA A 18 21.92 -5.34 5.95
N LYS A 19 22.19 -4.95 4.68
CA LYS A 19 23.32 -4.11 4.31
C LYS A 19 22.97 -2.64 4.42
N GLU A 20 23.53 -1.95 5.39
CA GLU A 20 23.28 -0.53 5.65
C GLU A 20 23.51 0.38 4.41
N PRO A 21 24.54 0.21 3.57
CA PRO A 21 24.71 1.03 2.37
C PRO A 21 23.59 0.87 1.32
N GLU A 22 22.86 -0.23 1.35
CA GLU A 22 21.77 -0.51 0.41
C GLU A 22 20.41 0.04 0.90
N LEU A 23 20.25 0.32 2.20
CA LEU A 23 18.98 0.71 2.80
C LEU A 23 18.35 1.96 2.16
N TRP A 24 19.15 2.95 1.82
CA TRP A 24 18.65 4.17 1.18
C TRP A 24 18.03 3.87 -0.20
N LYS A 25 18.71 3.07 -1.00
CA LYS A 25 18.24 2.65 -2.33
C LYS A 25 16.98 1.79 -2.21
N ILE A 26 16.93 0.88 -1.23
CA ILE A 26 15.75 0.06 -0.93
C ILE A 26 14.54 0.94 -0.61
N ARG A 27 14.71 1.96 0.25
CA ARG A 27 13.63 2.89 0.62
C ARG A 27 13.15 3.76 -0.54
N GLN A 28 13.99 4.01 -1.53
CA GLN A 28 13.58 4.68 -2.77
C GLN A 28 12.77 3.76 -3.68
N LYS A 29 13.05 2.45 -3.67
CA LYS A 29 12.40 1.45 -4.52
C LYS A 29 11.11 0.90 -3.94
N ALA A 30 11.02 0.76 -2.62
CA ALA A 30 9.87 0.20 -1.92
C ALA A 30 9.29 1.25 -0.96
N GLY A 31 8.16 1.84 -1.34
CA GLY A 31 7.40 2.73 -0.49
C GLY A 31 6.44 1.97 0.42
N MET A 32 6.15 2.51 1.60
CA MET A 32 5.22 1.90 2.56
C MET A 32 4.14 2.88 2.96
N VAL A 33 2.91 2.39 3.02
CA VAL A 33 1.74 3.12 3.52
C VAL A 33 1.21 2.36 4.73
N PHE A 34 1.09 3.05 5.86
CA PHE A 34 0.65 2.48 7.12
C PHE A 34 -0.89 2.48 7.26
N GLN A 35 -1.39 1.67 8.17
CA GLN A 35 -2.80 1.51 8.48
C GLN A 35 -3.47 2.83 8.85
N ASN A 36 -2.83 3.65 9.71
CA ASN A 36 -3.36 4.94 10.12
C ASN A 36 -2.65 6.07 9.38
N PRO A 37 -3.33 6.80 8.47
CA PRO A 37 -2.73 7.91 7.73
C PRO A 37 -2.33 9.10 8.62
N ASP A 38 -2.95 9.29 9.79
CA ASP A 38 -2.59 10.36 10.72
C ASP A 38 -1.19 10.19 11.31
N ASN A 39 -0.66 8.96 11.33
CA ASN A 39 0.71 8.68 11.76
C ASN A 39 1.75 8.91 10.65
N GLN A 40 1.29 9.13 9.41
CA GLN A 40 2.16 9.29 8.25
C GLN A 40 2.15 10.71 7.69
N ILE A 41 1.00 11.37 7.68
CA ILE A 41 0.82 12.73 7.19
C ILE A 41 1.42 13.72 8.19
N ILE A 42 2.37 14.55 7.75
CA ILE A 42 3.08 15.54 8.57
C ILE A 42 2.91 16.97 8.06
N GLY A 43 2.54 17.13 6.78
CA GLY A 43 2.35 18.43 6.15
C GLY A 43 1.12 19.18 6.69
N THR A 44 1.18 20.50 6.70
CA THR A 44 0.04 21.36 7.05
C THR A 44 -0.92 21.56 5.88
N VAL A 45 -0.41 21.37 4.67
CA VAL A 45 -1.13 21.41 3.38
C VAL A 45 -0.83 20.13 2.61
N VAL A 46 -1.84 19.62 1.89
CA VAL A 46 -1.74 18.34 1.15
C VAL A 46 -0.57 18.34 0.17
N GLU A 47 -0.36 19.38 -0.62
CA GLU A 47 0.73 19.42 -1.60
C GLU A 47 2.12 19.38 -0.97
N GLU A 48 2.29 20.01 0.18
CA GLU A 48 3.54 20.00 0.95
C GLU A 48 3.83 18.59 1.46
N ASP A 49 2.83 17.92 2.00
CA ASP A 49 2.96 16.55 2.48
C ASP A 49 3.37 15.58 1.36
N VAL A 50 2.71 15.68 0.20
CA VAL A 50 3.04 14.86 -0.97
C VAL A 50 4.43 15.19 -1.53
N GLY A 51 4.89 16.44 -1.44
CA GLY A 51 6.21 16.89 -1.88
C GLY A 51 7.34 16.48 -0.95
N PHE A 52 7.06 16.17 0.30
CA PHE A 52 8.05 15.90 1.34
C PHE A 52 8.99 14.73 1.02
N GLY A 53 8.44 13.62 0.49
CA GLY A 53 9.24 12.46 0.10
C GLY A 53 10.27 12.78 -1.00
N PRO A 54 9.85 13.31 -2.15
CA PRO A 54 10.76 13.76 -3.21
C PRO A 54 11.79 14.80 -2.76
N GLU A 55 11.41 15.74 -1.88
CA GLU A 55 12.33 16.74 -1.32
C GLU A 55 13.47 16.08 -0.54
N ASN A 56 13.13 15.14 0.36
CA ASN A 56 14.14 14.38 1.11
C ASN A 56 15.04 13.51 0.22
N MET A 57 14.57 13.16 -0.97
CA MET A 57 15.38 12.45 -1.96
C MET A 57 16.28 13.37 -2.78
N GLY A 58 16.26 14.68 -2.54
CA GLY A 58 17.05 15.67 -3.27
C GLY A 58 16.58 15.90 -4.71
N VAL A 59 15.31 15.65 -5.00
CA VAL A 59 14.72 15.92 -6.32
C VAL A 59 14.66 17.43 -6.55
N PRO A 60 15.04 17.95 -7.76
CA PRO A 60 14.93 19.37 -8.06
C PRO A 60 13.52 19.91 -7.90
N THR A 61 13.39 21.14 -7.40
CA THR A 61 12.09 21.76 -7.05
C THR A 61 11.08 21.71 -8.20
N ASP A 62 11.48 22.02 -9.43
CA ASP A 62 10.60 21.99 -10.61
C ASP A 62 10.06 20.58 -10.91
N GLU A 63 10.84 19.56 -10.60
CA GLU A 63 10.43 18.17 -10.76
C GLU A 63 9.54 17.71 -9.59
N ILE A 64 9.78 18.21 -8.37
CA ILE A 64 8.92 17.92 -7.19
C ILE A 64 7.48 18.30 -7.51
N TRP A 65 7.23 19.51 -7.97
CA TRP A 65 5.86 19.99 -8.24
C TRP A 65 5.17 19.21 -9.37
N LYS A 66 5.92 18.76 -10.38
CA LYS A 66 5.39 17.88 -11.42
C LYS A 66 4.97 16.52 -10.85
N ARG A 67 5.79 15.95 -9.95
CA ARG A 67 5.49 14.68 -9.28
C ARG A 67 4.30 14.80 -8.32
N VAL A 68 4.19 15.90 -7.58
CA VAL A 68 3.05 16.21 -6.73
C VAL A 68 1.77 16.26 -7.55
N ASP A 69 1.76 17.01 -8.66
CA ASP A 69 0.59 17.16 -9.54
C ASP A 69 0.15 15.81 -10.11
N ASP A 70 1.09 15.04 -10.64
CA ASP A 70 0.85 13.71 -11.19
C ASP A 70 0.30 12.73 -10.12
N SER A 71 0.89 12.73 -8.94
CA SER A 71 0.49 11.84 -7.83
C SER A 71 -0.89 12.16 -7.29
N LEU A 72 -1.20 13.44 -7.11
CA LEU A 72 -2.53 13.90 -6.69
C LEU A 72 -3.60 13.55 -7.74
N LYS A 73 -3.26 13.64 -9.02
CA LYS A 73 -4.14 13.24 -10.11
C LYS A 73 -4.41 11.73 -10.09
N LYS A 74 -3.37 10.92 -9.95
CA LYS A 74 -3.46 9.44 -9.89
C LYS A 74 -4.29 8.94 -8.70
N THR A 75 -4.25 9.64 -7.57
CA THR A 75 -5.00 9.28 -6.37
C THR A 75 -6.35 10.00 -6.24
N GLY A 76 -6.72 10.85 -7.24
CA GLY A 76 -7.97 11.61 -7.24
C GLY A 76 -8.03 12.69 -6.16
N MET A 77 -6.88 13.25 -5.79
CA MET A 77 -6.76 14.24 -4.71
C MET A 77 -6.47 15.67 -5.19
N THR A 78 -6.47 15.93 -6.50
CA THR A 78 -6.14 17.24 -7.08
C THR A 78 -7.00 18.39 -6.50
N ALA A 79 -8.31 18.15 -6.29
CA ALA A 79 -9.22 19.16 -5.74
C ALA A 79 -8.90 19.56 -4.28
N TYR A 80 -8.14 18.74 -3.58
CA TYR A 80 -7.77 18.92 -2.17
C TYR A 80 -6.35 19.45 -1.96
N ARG A 81 -5.64 19.76 -3.06
CA ARG A 81 -4.24 20.13 -3.10
C ARG A 81 -3.83 21.15 -2.04
N TYR A 82 -4.61 22.21 -1.91
CA TYR A 82 -4.34 23.35 -1.00
C TYR A 82 -5.08 23.24 0.33
N GLN A 83 -5.70 22.12 0.62
CA GLN A 83 -6.41 21.93 1.89
C GLN A 83 -5.48 21.40 2.97
N SER A 84 -5.87 21.71 4.23
CA SER A 84 -5.24 21.07 5.39
C SER A 84 -5.70 19.61 5.49
N PRO A 85 -4.79 18.65 5.70
CA PRO A 85 -5.14 17.24 5.92
C PRO A 85 -6.16 17.02 7.04
N ASN A 86 -6.19 17.89 8.04
CA ASN A 86 -7.15 17.82 9.16
C ASN A 86 -8.62 18.02 8.74
N LYS A 87 -8.87 18.56 7.54
CA LYS A 87 -10.23 18.73 6.98
C LYS A 87 -10.66 17.58 6.09
N LEU A 88 -9.82 16.57 5.91
CA LEU A 88 -10.07 15.44 5.04
C LEU A 88 -10.72 14.28 5.78
N SER A 89 -11.56 13.51 5.07
CA SER A 89 -12.05 12.21 5.56
C SER A 89 -10.91 11.20 5.68
N GLY A 90 -11.11 10.11 6.43
CA GLY A 90 -10.11 9.04 6.54
C GLY A 90 -9.66 8.47 5.20
N GLY A 91 -10.61 8.20 4.28
CA GLY A 91 -10.30 7.72 2.92
C GLY A 91 -9.54 8.75 2.07
N GLN A 92 -9.82 10.05 2.25
CA GLN A 92 -9.06 11.12 1.60
C GLN A 92 -7.64 11.21 2.15
N LYS A 93 -7.47 11.16 3.48
CA LYS A 93 -6.15 11.13 4.12
C LYS A 93 -5.33 9.94 3.64
N GLN A 94 -5.92 8.75 3.56
CA GLN A 94 -5.24 7.56 3.06
C GLN A 94 -4.76 7.73 1.62
N ARG A 95 -5.58 8.35 0.75
CA ARG A 95 -5.17 8.65 -0.63
C ARG A 95 -4.08 9.72 -0.71
N VAL A 96 -4.03 10.66 0.22
CA VAL A 96 -2.90 11.61 0.35
C VAL A 96 -1.63 10.87 0.75
N ALA A 97 -1.68 9.98 1.74
CA ALA A 97 -0.54 9.17 2.15
C ALA A 97 -0.02 8.31 0.98
N ILE A 98 -0.93 7.70 0.20
CA ILE A 98 -0.56 6.98 -1.04
C ILE A 98 0.08 7.93 -2.05
N ALA A 99 -0.47 9.14 -2.25
CA ALA A 99 0.10 10.13 -3.18
C ALA A 99 1.52 10.51 -2.80
N GLY A 100 1.81 10.71 -1.51
CA GLY A 100 3.16 10.99 -1.01
C GLY A 100 4.16 9.88 -1.35
N VAL A 101 3.74 8.63 -1.20
CA VAL A 101 4.56 7.47 -1.61
C VAL A 101 4.74 7.40 -3.12
N VAL A 102 3.68 7.61 -3.90
CA VAL A 102 3.71 7.59 -5.39
C VAL A 102 4.62 8.69 -5.94
N ALA A 103 4.69 9.86 -5.30
CA ALA A 103 5.54 10.99 -5.71
C ALA A 103 7.04 10.64 -5.67
N MET A 104 7.43 9.68 -4.86
CA MET A 104 8.81 9.16 -4.82
C MET A 104 9.12 8.25 -6.04
N ARG A 105 8.12 7.86 -6.83
CA ARG A 105 8.23 6.94 -7.98
C ARG A 105 8.85 5.58 -7.63
N PRO A 106 8.32 4.89 -6.60
CA PRO A 106 8.83 3.57 -6.22
C PRO A 106 8.45 2.51 -7.27
N SER A 107 9.22 1.42 -7.34
CA SER A 107 8.86 0.23 -8.14
C SER A 107 7.86 -0.68 -7.42
N CYS A 108 7.79 -0.58 -6.09
CA CYS A 108 6.90 -1.36 -5.25
C CYS A 108 6.27 -0.49 -4.16
N ILE A 109 4.98 -0.71 -3.88
CA ILE A 109 4.27 -0.08 -2.76
C ILE A 109 3.73 -1.19 -1.85
N VAL A 110 4.08 -1.14 -0.57
CA VAL A 110 3.55 -1.99 0.48
C VAL A 110 2.45 -1.22 1.21
N LEU A 111 1.26 -1.78 1.27
CA LEU A 111 0.09 -1.20 1.91
C LEU A 111 -0.28 -2.08 3.11
N ASP A 112 -0.11 -1.55 4.31
CA ASP A 112 -0.39 -2.27 5.55
C ASP A 112 -1.79 -1.90 6.03
N GLU A 113 -2.76 -2.80 5.84
CA GLU A 113 -4.18 -2.63 6.16
C GLU A 113 -4.76 -1.25 5.78
N PRO A 114 -4.59 -0.77 4.54
CA PRO A 114 -4.85 0.62 4.18
C PRO A 114 -6.33 1.02 4.25
N THR A 115 -7.22 0.06 4.48
CA THR A 115 -8.68 0.26 4.47
C THR A 115 -9.34 -0.05 5.81
N ALA A 116 -8.60 -0.56 6.81
CA ALA A 116 -9.13 -1.04 8.07
C ALA A 116 -9.95 0.02 8.87
N MET A 117 -9.55 1.29 8.75
CA MET A 117 -10.18 2.41 9.46
C MET A 117 -11.18 3.19 8.61
N LEU A 118 -11.57 2.68 7.43
CA LEU A 118 -12.37 3.42 6.46
C LEU A 118 -13.82 2.91 6.40
N ASP A 119 -14.72 3.84 6.10
CA ASP A 119 -16.08 3.52 5.71
C ASP A 119 -16.12 2.79 4.35
N PRO A 120 -17.22 2.14 3.97
CA PRO A 120 -17.29 1.35 2.73
C PRO A 120 -16.98 2.14 1.45
N ASN A 121 -17.32 3.44 1.42
CA ASN A 121 -17.03 4.29 0.26
C ASN A 121 -15.54 4.64 0.18
N GLY A 122 -14.95 5.07 1.29
CA GLY A 122 -13.52 5.35 1.40
C GLY A 122 -12.67 4.13 1.03
N ARG A 123 -13.08 2.92 1.47
CA ARG A 123 -12.43 1.66 1.11
C ARG A 123 -12.43 1.44 -0.41
N LYS A 124 -13.58 1.57 -1.07
CA LYS A 124 -13.69 1.42 -2.54
C LYS A 124 -12.81 2.43 -3.29
N GLU A 125 -12.76 3.68 -2.84
CA GLU A 125 -11.94 4.71 -3.46
C GLU A 125 -10.45 4.44 -3.33
N VAL A 126 -9.98 3.99 -2.16
CA VAL A 126 -8.58 3.61 -1.94
C VAL A 126 -8.19 2.40 -2.80
N LEU A 127 -8.99 1.33 -2.79
CA LEU A 127 -8.72 0.14 -3.61
C LEU A 127 -8.73 0.43 -5.10
N LYS A 128 -9.62 1.33 -5.56
CA LYS A 128 -9.63 1.79 -6.95
C LYS A 128 -8.33 2.50 -7.30
N ALA A 129 -7.88 3.45 -6.48
CA ALA A 129 -6.62 4.17 -6.71
C ALA A 129 -5.42 3.19 -6.76
N VAL A 130 -5.35 2.25 -5.84
CA VAL A 130 -4.31 1.20 -5.78
C VAL A 130 -4.33 0.31 -7.04
N SER A 131 -5.52 -0.12 -7.48
CA SER A 131 -5.67 -0.92 -8.70
C SER A 131 -5.25 -0.16 -9.96
N GLU A 132 -5.52 1.14 -10.02
CA GLU A 132 -5.09 1.98 -11.15
C GLU A 132 -3.57 2.16 -11.18
N LEU A 133 -2.93 2.36 -10.04
CA LEU A 133 -1.47 2.42 -9.93
C LEU A 133 -0.81 1.12 -10.43
N ASN A 134 -1.33 -0.04 -10.01
CA ASN A 134 -0.79 -1.31 -10.48
C ASN A 134 -0.98 -1.51 -11.99
N LYS A 135 -2.20 -1.28 -12.51
CA LYS A 135 -2.54 -1.61 -13.91
C LYS A 135 -1.99 -0.60 -14.93
N LYS A 136 -1.97 0.70 -14.59
CA LYS A 136 -1.60 1.76 -15.52
C LYS A 136 -0.14 2.18 -15.39
N GLU A 137 0.39 2.16 -14.17
CA GLU A 137 1.74 2.64 -13.87
C GLU A 137 2.76 1.51 -13.69
N ASN A 138 2.30 0.26 -13.78
CA ASN A 138 3.13 -0.94 -13.64
C ASN A 138 3.89 -1.01 -12.29
N VAL A 139 3.33 -0.41 -11.24
CA VAL A 139 3.88 -0.46 -9.88
C VAL A 139 3.49 -1.78 -9.24
N THR A 140 4.44 -2.49 -8.66
CA THR A 140 4.13 -3.68 -7.86
C THR A 140 3.42 -3.26 -6.59
N VAL A 141 2.29 -3.91 -6.28
CA VAL A 141 1.54 -3.65 -5.05
C VAL A 141 1.55 -4.89 -4.16
N VAL A 142 2.02 -4.73 -2.94
CA VAL A 142 1.90 -5.70 -1.86
C VAL A 142 0.84 -5.18 -0.91
N LEU A 143 -0.33 -5.84 -0.88
CA LEU A 143 -1.45 -5.47 -0.02
C LEU A 143 -1.53 -6.45 1.15
N ILE A 144 -1.40 -5.95 2.37
CA ILE A 144 -1.64 -6.71 3.59
C ILE A 144 -3.06 -6.37 4.05
N THR A 145 -3.90 -7.36 4.18
CA THR A 145 -5.31 -7.18 4.58
C THR A 145 -5.87 -8.46 5.19
N HIS A 146 -6.86 -8.31 6.05
CA HIS A 146 -7.69 -9.41 6.56
C HIS A 146 -9.07 -9.47 5.87
N TYR A 147 -9.36 -8.58 4.91
CA TYR A 147 -10.61 -8.55 4.16
C TYR A 147 -10.49 -9.38 2.88
N MET A 148 -11.21 -10.51 2.81
CA MET A 148 -11.16 -11.43 1.67
C MET A 148 -11.62 -10.78 0.36
N GLU A 149 -12.58 -9.87 0.42
CA GLU A 149 -13.08 -9.13 -0.75
C GLU A 149 -12.03 -8.25 -1.44
N GLU A 150 -10.99 -7.83 -0.72
CA GLU A 150 -9.92 -6.99 -1.26
C GLU A 150 -8.92 -7.79 -2.10
N VAL A 151 -8.75 -9.08 -1.82
CA VAL A 151 -7.77 -9.93 -2.48
C VAL A 151 -8.29 -10.62 -3.74
N ILE A 152 -9.59 -10.52 -4.04
CA ILE A 152 -10.22 -11.20 -5.20
C ILE A 152 -9.56 -10.81 -6.53
N HIS A 153 -9.07 -9.60 -6.64
CA HIS A 153 -8.44 -9.06 -7.83
C HIS A 153 -6.91 -9.14 -7.83
N ALA A 154 -6.31 -9.74 -6.81
CA ALA A 154 -4.87 -9.91 -6.72
C ALA A 154 -4.37 -10.95 -7.74
N ASN A 155 -3.15 -10.79 -8.22
CA ASN A 155 -2.51 -11.78 -9.09
C ASN A 155 -2.07 -13.01 -8.28
N LYS A 156 -1.62 -12.79 -7.05
CA LYS A 156 -1.15 -13.84 -6.14
C LYS A 156 -1.50 -13.50 -4.70
N VAL A 157 -1.86 -14.50 -3.93
CA VAL A 157 -2.23 -14.39 -2.51
C VAL A 157 -1.33 -15.32 -1.71
N TYR A 158 -0.86 -14.83 -0.59
CA TYR A 158 -0.19 -15.58 0.46
C TYR A 158 -1.06 -15.51 1.72
N VAL A 159 -1.49 -16.66 2.22
CA VAL A 159 -2.21 -16.74 3.50
C VAL A 159 -1.20 -17.01 4.60
N MET A 160 -1.23 -16.18 5.64
CA MET A 160 -0.30 -16.30 6.76
C MET A 160 -1.06 -16.64 8.04
N ASP A 161 -0.51 -17.56 8.82
CA ASP A 161 -0.99 -17.90 10.16
C ASP A 161 0.20 -18.18 11.09
N GLY A 162 0.15 -17.64 12.31
CA GLY A 162 1.22 -17.80 13.29
C GLY A 162 2.62 -17.42 12.78
N GLY A 163 2.72 -16.44 11.85
CA GLY A 163 4.00 -16.02 11.24
C GLY A 163 4.49 -16.91 10.10
N ASN A 164 3.74 -17.96 9.73
CA ASN A 164 4.09 -18.87 8.64
C ASN A 164 3.19 -18.68 7.42
N VAL A 165 3.74 -18.91 6.23
CA VAL A 165 2.94 -18.99 4.99
C VAL A 165 2.30 -20.37 4.94
N VAL A 166 0.99 -20.45 5.21
CA VAL A 166 0.22 -21.71 5.22
C VAL A 166 -0.34 -22.06 3.85
N MET A 167 -0.58 -21.05 3.00
CA MET A 167 -1.11 -21.26 1.65
C MET A 167 -0.61 -20.18 0.69
N GLN A 168 -0.43 -20.52 -0.60
CA GLN A 168 -0.11 -19.55 -1.64
C GLN A 168 -0.72 -19.95 -2.98
N GLY A 169 -1.15 -18.96 -3.76
CA GLY A 169 -1.72 -19.22 -5.09
C GLY A 169 -2.48 -18.02 -5.65
N THR A 170 -3.27 -18.27 -6.69
CA THR A 170 -4.24 -17.28 -7.17
C THR A 170 -5.45 -17.24 -6.24
N PRO A 171 -6.21 -16.14 -6.20
CA PRO A 171 -7.42 -16.07 -5.37
C PRO A 171 -8.36 -17.25 -5.60
N LYS A 172 -8.65 -17.61 -6.85
CA LYS A 172 -9.54 -18.74 -7.19
C LYS A 172 -9.04 -20.06 -6.60
N ARG A 173 -7.74 -20.32 -6.65
CA ARG A 173 -7.16 -21.57 -6.13
C ARG A 173 -7.23 -21.61 -4.60
N ASN A 174 -6.86 -20.52 -3.95
CA ASN A 174 -6.88 -20.47 -2.49
C ASN A 174 -8.30 -20.60 -1.94
N PHE A 175 -9.28 -19.90 -2.54
CA PHE A 175 -10.68 -19.99 -2.09
C PHE A 175 -11.35 -21.34 -2.39
N SER A 176 -10.97 -22.07 -3.45
CA SER A 176 -11.46 -23.43 -3.67
C SER A 176 -10.89 -24.44 -2.66
N GLN A 177 -9.62 -24.30 -2.30
CA GLN A 177 -9.00 -25.19 -1.29
C GLN A 177 -9.57 -25.02 0.11
N VAL A 178 -9.97 -23.80 0.50
CA VAL A 178 -10.61 -23.54 1.81
C VAL A 178 -12.00 -24.19 1.90
N ARG A 179 -12.69 -24.43 0.77
CA ARG A 179 -13.97 -25.15 0.77
C ARG A 179 -13.82 -26.66 1.02
N ASP A 180 -12.66 -27.20 0.70
CA ASP A 180 -12.39 -28.64 0.78
C ASP A 180 -11.74 -29.05 2.12
N THR A 181 -11.27 -28.08 2.92
CA THR A 181 -10.68 -28.29 4.24
C THR A 181 -11.62 -27.71 5.31
N GLU A 182 -11.95 -28.51 6.32
CA GLU A 182 -12.74 -28.06 7.48
C GLU A 182 -12.00 -27.02 8.35
N GLU A 183 -10.73 -26.75 8.07
CA GLU A 183 -9.90 -25.77 8.77
C GLU A 183 -9.95 -24.43 8.03
N ILE A 184 -10.86 -23.57 8.47
CA ILE A 184 -10.90 -22.16 8.06
C ILE A 184 -9.83 -21.42 8.91
N PRO A 185 -8.87 -20.70 8.27
CA PRO A 185 -7.90 -19.90 9.02
C PRO A 185 -8.61 -18.93 9.97
N ALA A 186 -8.07 -18.74 11.16
CA ALA A 186 -8.64 -17.83 12.15
C ALA A 186 -8.81 -16.42 11.56
N GLY A 187 -10.06 -15.93 11.52
CA GLY A 187 -10.40 -14.63 10.92
C GLY A 187 -11.25 -14.70 9.65
N CYS A 188 -11.40 -15.89 9.04
CA CYS A 188 -12.35 -16.09 7.93
C CYS A 188 -13.64 -16.73 8.46
N THR A 189 -14.80 -16.19 8.11
CA THR A 189 -16.06 -16.84 8.40
C THR A 189 -16.57 -17.62 7.17
N PRO A 190 -17.33 -18.73 7.35
CA PRO A 190 -17.91 -19.48 6.22
C PRO A 190 -18.80 -18.63 5.31
N GLY A 191 -19.32 -17.52 5.81
CA GLY A 191 -20.16 -16.58 5.06
C GLY A 191 -19.36 -15.72 4.07
N ASP A 192 -18.07 -15.51 4.29
CA ASP A 192 -17.21 -14.68 3.45
C ASP A 192 -16.77 -15.41 2.17
N ILE A 193 -16.90 -16.75 2.18
CA ILE A 193 -16.48 -17.64 1.09
C ILE A 193 -17.63 -17.97 0.13
N ALA A 194 -18.86 -17.66 0.49
CA ALA A 194 -20.07 -18.30 -0.09
C ALA A 194 -20.84 -17.48 -1.14
N ARG A 195 -20.32 -16.40 -1.76
CA ARG A 195 -21.03 -15.72 -2.85
C ARG A 195 -20.14 -15.43 -4.05
N PRO A 196 -20.57 -15.86 -5.28
CA PRO A 196 -19.94 -15.49 -6.54
C PRO A 196 -20.14 -13.99 -6.85
#